data_fd59bf413dc5b844c6d791d9bc0f3353
#
_entry.id   fd59bf413dc5b844c6d791d9bc0f3353
#
_cell.length_a   1.000
_cell.length_b   1.000
_cell.length_c   1.000
_cell.angle_alpha   90.00
_cell.angle_beta   90.00
_cell.angle_gamma   90.00
#
_symmetry.space_group_name_H-M   'P 1'
#
loop_
_entity.id
_entity.type
_entity.pdbx_description
1 polymer ?
#
loop_
_entity_poly.entity_id
_entity_poly.type
_entity_poly.pdbx_seq_one_letter_code
_entity_poly.pdbx_strand_id
1 'polypeptide(L)'
;MKKTAVLSAVALAIGLSSATSGFAADNRIGVTIYKYDDNFMSLMRKEIDKEAKALGGIELLMNDSQNAQSIQNDQVDGLLSKGVKALAINLVDPAAASTVIKKAKQDDIPVVFFNKDPGAKAIGSYDHAYYVGTDPKESGLIQGDLIAKQWKAMPAFDLNKDGKIQYVLLKGEPGHPDAEARTKYVIEQLNAKGIQTEQLFIDTGMWDAAMAKDKVDAWLSSSKANEIEMIISNNDGMALGALEATKAHGKKLPIFGVDALPEVLQLIKKGEIAGTVLNDGVNQGKAVVQLSANLANGKAATEGTKWKLENRVVRIPYVGVDKDNLSEFLK
;
A
#
# COMPACT_ATOMS: atom_id res chain seq x y z
N MET A 1 -59.47 3.00 75.61
CA MET A 1 -58.09 3.44 75.33
C MET A 1 -57.41 2.34 74.48
N LYS A 2 -57.37 2.53 73.15
CA LYS A 2 -56.78 1.55 72.23
C LYS A 2 -55.49 2.18 71.64
N LYS A 3 -54.39 1.49 71.90
CA LYS A 3 -53.07 1.84 71.33
C LYS A 3 -52.93 1.14 70.00
N THR A 4 -52.81 1.94 68.96
CA THR A 4 -52.51 1.50 67.58
C THR A 4 -50.99 1.44 67.41
N ALA A 5 -50.49 0.23 67.14
CA ALA A 5 -49.06 0.05 66.75
C ALA A 5 -48.90 0.21 65.23
N VAL A 6 -48.04 1.10 64.85
CA VAL A 6 -47.65 1.30 63.43
C VAL A 6 -46.44 0.40 63.18
N LEU A 7 -46.56 -0.56 62.29
CA LEU A 7 -45.45 -1.37 61.78
C LEU A 7 -44.85 -0.60 60.54
N SER A 8 -43.61 -0.15 60.67
CA SER A 8 -42.84 0.37 59.57
C SER A 8 -42.13 -0.81 58.87
N ALA A 9 -42.55 -1.11 57.67
CA ALA A 9 -41.81 -2.02 56.76
C ALA A 9 -40.69 -1.28 56.04
N VAL A 10 -39.45 -1.63 56.40
CA VAL A 10 -38.26 -1.21 55.66
C VAL A 10 -38.05 -2.19 54.51
N ALA A 11 -38.30 -1.73 53.27
CA ALA A 11 -38.00 -2.47 52.06
C ALA A 11 -36.50 -2.26 51.74
N LEU A 12 -35.71 -3.30 51.92
CA LEU A 12 -34.32 -3.36 51.53
C LEU A 12 -34.24 -3.64 50.00
N ALA A 13 -34.07 -2.59 49.21
CA ALA A 13 -33.81 -2.73 47.77
C ALA A 13 -32.35 -3.18 47.58
N ILE A 14 -32.14 -4.48 47.34
CA ILE A 14 -30.86 -5.03 46.90
C ILE A 14 -30.74 -4.68 45.43
N GLY A 15 -29.98 -3.59 45.11
CA GLY A 15 -29.56 -3.27 43.76
C GLY A 15 -28.58 -4.34 43.28
N LEU A 16 -29.03 -5.26 42.43
CA LEU A 16 -28.14 -6.06 41.58
C LEU A 16 -27.47 -5.13 40.58
N SER A 17 -26.32 -4.59 40.94
CA SER A 17 -25.38 -4.06 39.95
C SER A 17 -24.85 -5.24 39.12
N SER A 18 -25.45 -5.47 37.97
CA SER A 18 -24.87 -6.31 36.93
C SER A 18 -23.57 -5.63 36.50
N ALA A 19 -22.47 -6.00 37.15
CA ALA A 19 -21.14 -5.76 36.60
C ALA A 19 -21.09 -6.55 35.30
N THR A 20 -21.40 -5.89 34.19
CA THR A 20 -20.94 -6.34 32.87
C THR A 20 -19.42 -6.26 32.93
N SER A 21 -18.77 -7.33 33.39
CA SER A 21 -17.41 -7.62 33.05
C SER A 21 -17.40 -7.74 31.52
N GLY A 22 -17.19 -6.60 30.86
CA GLY A 22 -16.75 -6.58 29.48
C GLY A 22 -15.45 -7.38 29.46
N PHE A 23 -15.53 -8.65 29.09
CA PHE A 23 -14.38 -9.35 28.59
C PHE A 23 -13.95 -8.49 27.37
N ALA A 24 -12.91 -7.68 27.53
CA ALA A 24 -12.18 -7.16 26.42
C ALA A 24 -11.83 -8.40 25.59
N ALA A 25 -12.49 -8.58 24.47
CA ALA A 25 -12.18 -9.66 23.57
C ALA A 25 -10.67 -9.54 23.31
N ASP A 26 -9.93 -10.61 23.58
CA ASP A 26 -8.48 -10.68 23.39
C ASP A 26 -8.18 -10.76 21.88
N ASN A 27 -8.60 -9.72 21.15
CA ASN A 27 -8.48 -9.59 19.71
C ASN A 27 -7.14 -8.94 19.37
N ARG A 28 -6.04 -9.59 19.76
CA ARG A 28 -4.71 -9.16 19.38
C ARG A 28 -4.42 -9.58 17.95
N ILE A 29 -4.08 -8.58 17.11
CA ILE A 29 -3.64 -8.79 15.73
C ILE A 29 -2.16 -8.40 15.65
N GLY A 30 -1.33 -9.37 15.28
CA GLY A 30 0.08 -9.13 15.03
C GLY A 30 0.29 -8.54 13.63
N VAL A 31 0.99 -7.41 13.54
CA VAL A 31 1.25 -6.75 12.27
C VAL A 31 2.75 -6.61 12.06
N THR A 32 3.25 -6.98 10.89
CA THR A 32 4.61 -6.63 10.47
C THR A 32 4.57 -5.79 9.20
N ILE A 33 5.36 -4.73 9.18
CA ILE A 33 5.58 -3.86 8.04
C ILE A 33 7.03 -4.01 7.59
N TYR A 34 7.27 -4.19 6.29
CA TYR A 34 8.62 -4.42 5.80
C TYR A 34 9.58 -3.27 6.14
N LYS A 35 9.09 -2.02 6.08
CA LYS A 35 9.86 -0.81 6.36
C LYS A 35 8.94 0.35 6.75
N TYR A 36 9.18 1.00 7.88
CA TYR A 36 8.29 2.07 8.39
C TYR A 36 8.46 3.41 7.68
N ASP A 37 9.63 3.71 7.17
CA ASP A 37 9.96 4.98 6.52
C ASP A 37 9.62 5.01 5.02
N ASP A 38 9.06 3.92 4.46
CA ASP A 38 8.44 3.94 3.15
C ASP A 38 7.19 4.83 3.15
N ASN A 39 7.11 5.75 2.16
CA ASN A 39 6.04 6.75 2.11
C ASN A 39 4.65 6.12 1.97
N PHE A 40 4.49 5.12 1.09
CA PHE A 40 3.22 4.42 0.92
C PHE A 40 2.85 3.59 2.15
N MET A 41 3.81 2.87 2.73
CA MET A 41 3.56 2.08 3.95
C MET A 41 3.28 2.96 5.16
N SER A 42 3.81 4.18 5.23
CA SER A 42 3.44 5.17 6.24
C SER A 42 1.95 5.55 6.16
N LEU A 43 1.42 5.72 4.94
CA LEU A 43 -0.01 5.94 4.71
C LEU A 43 -0.83 4.71 5.15
N MET A 44 -0.43 3.52 4.71
CA MET A 44 -1.13 2.28 5.07
C MET A 44 -1.15 2.03 6.58
N ARG A 45 -0.03 2.23 7.28
CA ARG A 45 0.04 2.08 8.75
C ARG A 45 -0.95 2.99 9.47
N LYS A 46 -1.06 4.25 9.03
CA LYS A 46 -2.02 5.21 9.60
C LYS A 46 -3.46 4.74 9.39
N GLU A 47 -3.79 4.22 8.22
CA GLU A 47 -5.15 3.73 7.94
C GLU A 47 -5.45 2.42 8.67
N ILE A 48 -4.48 1.51 8.82
CA ILE A 48 -4.61 0.30 9.63
C ILE A 48 -4.92 0.67 11.10
N ASP A 49 -4.14 1.59 11.69
CA ASP A 49 -4.37 2.04 13.06
C ASP A 49 -5.73 2.75 13.23
N LYS A 50 -6.08 3.60 12.30
CA LYS A 50 -7.35 4.32 12.28
C LYS A 50 -8.55 3.37 12.18
N GLU A 51 -8.50 2.39 11.28
CA GLU A 51 -9.58 1.42 11.11
C GLU A 51 -9.73 0.52 12.34
N ALA A 52 -8.63 0.05 12.92
CA ALA A 52 -8.66 -0.74 14.15
C ALA A 52 -9.30 0.02 15.33
N LYS A 53 -8.98 1.31 15.48
CA LYS A 53 -9.61 2.19 16.46
C LYS A 53 -11.09 2.40 16.18
N ALA A 54 -11.47 2.55 14.91
CA ALA A 54 -12.87 2.74 14.51
C ALA A 54 -13.74 1.51 14.77
N LEU A 55 -13.21 0.31 14.56
CA LEU A 55 -13.90 -0.94 14.87
C LEU A 55 -13.99 -1.19 16.39
N GLY A 56 -13.01 -0.75 17.15
CA GLY A 56 -12.92 -0.97 18.58
C GLY A 56 -12.61 -2.42 18.97
N GLY A 57 -12.15 -2.62 20.20
CA GLY A 57 -11.88 -3.97 20.74
C GLY A 57 -10.73 -4.75 20.07
N ILE A 58 -9.87 -4.05 19.31
CA ILE A 58 -8.70 -4.61 18.60
C ILE A 58 -7.44 -4.02 19.21
N GLU A 59 -6.51 -4.88 19.60
CA GLU A 59 -5.14 -4.51 19.97
C GLU A 59 -4.21 -4.86 18.81
N LEU A 60 -3.57 -3.83 18.21
CA LEU A 60 -2.56 -4.02 17.18
C LEU A 60 -1.16 -4.12 17.79
N LEU A 61 -0.47 -5.23 17.54
CA LEU A 61 0.95 -5.40 17.86
C LEU A 61 1.77 -5.17 16.58
N MET A 62 2.06 -3.90 16.27
CA MET A 62 2.69 -3.51 15.00
C MET A 62 4.21 -3.38 15.13
N ASN A 63 4.94 -3.97 14.17
CA ASN A 63 6.40 -4.06 14.16
C ASN A 63 6.97 -3.55 12.84
N ASP A 64 8.11 -2.86 12.92
CA ASP A 64 8.95 -2.49 11.78
C ASP A 64 9.99 -3.59 11.53
N SER A 65 9.96 -4.22 10.36
CA SER A 65 10.93 -5.25 10.00
C SER A 65 12.24 -4.69 9.43
N GLN A 66 12.37 -3.37 9.32
CA GLN A 66 13.59 -2.66 8.92
C GLN A 66 14.21 -3.18 7.61
N ASN A 67 13.35 -3.62 6.68
CA ASN A 67 13.72 -4.27 5.42
C ASN A 67 14.65 -5.48 5.59
N ALA A 68 14.56 -6.18 6.72
CA ALA A 68 15.37 -7.35 7.03
C ALA A 68 14.48 -8.59 7.30
N GLN A 69 14.56 -9.60 6.43
CA GLN A 69 13.72 -10.78 6.53
C GLN A 69 13.99 -11.60 7.82
N SER A 70 15.21 -11.60 8.33
CA SER A 70 15.53 -12.24 9.62
C SER A 70 14.78 -11.58 10.77
N ILE A 71 14.75 -10.24 10.81
CA ILE A 71 14.00 -9.48 11.82
C ILE A 71 12.51 -9.79 11.71
N GLN A 72 11.95 -9.84 10.50
CA GLN A 72 10.54 -10.19 10.32
C GLN A 72 10.23 -11.61 10.82
N ASN A 73 11.10 -12.58 10.58
CA ASN A 73 10.92 -13.94 11.06
C ASN A 73 10.87 -14.02 12.59
N ASP A 74 11.75 -13.29 13.28
CA ASP A 74 11.78 -13.20 14.74
C ASP A 74 10.55 -12.48 15.29
N GLN A 75 10.08 -11.44 14.59
CA GLN A 75 8.86 -10.73 14.93
C GLN A 75 7.63 -11.63 14.83
N VAL A 76 7.51 -12.44 13.78
CA VAL A 76 6.41 -13.42 13.62
C VAL A 76 6.42 -14.42 14.78
N ASP A 77 7.58 -14.98 15.15
CA ASP A 77 7.71 -15.88 16.30
C ASP A 77 7.30 -15.20 17.61
N GLY A 78 7.75 -13.97 17.80
CA GLY A 78 7.38 -13.16 18.97
C GLY A 78 5.88 -12.84 19.04
N LEU A 79 5.24 -12.56 17.91
CA LEU A 79 3.79 -12.31 17.83
C LEU A 79 2.99 -13.57 18.14
N LEU A 80 3.36 -14.72 17.56
CA LEU A 80 2.73 -16.01 17.87
C LEU A 80 2.86 -16.36 19.36
N SER A 81 4.06 -16.19 19.94
CA SER A 81 4.30 -16.40 21.37
C SER A 81 3.49 -15.49 22.28
N LYS A 82 3.10 -14.30 21.82
CA LYS A 82 2.18 -13.38 22.54
C LYS A 82 0.71 -13.77 22.38
N GLY A 83 0.39 -14.83 21.66
CA GLY A 83 -0.97 -15.35 21.49
C GLY A 83 -1.86 -14.45 20.66
N VAL A 84 -1.33 -13.84 19.57
CA VAL A 84 -2.15 -13.12 18.60
C VAL A 84 -3.20 -14.05 17.99
N LYS A 85 -4.35 -13.51 17.61
CA LYS A 85 -5.47 -14.25 17.03
C LYS A 85 -5.49 -14.20 15.49
N ALA A 86 -4.73 -13.30 14.92
CA ALA A 86 -4.48 -13.19 13.47
C ALA A 86 -3.14 -12.51 13.22
N LEU A 87 -2.55 -12.77 12.07
CA LEU A 87 -1.37 -12.07 11.56
C LEU A 87 -1.75 -11.25 10.32
N ALA A 88 -1.29 -10.00 10.26
CA ALA A 88 -1.32 -9.14 9.08
C ALA A 88 0.13 -8.86 8.67
N ILE A 89 0.55 -9.40 7.53
CA ILE A 89 1.96 -9.45 7.16
C ILE A 89 2.22 -8.71 5.83
N ASN A 90 2.94 -7.60 5.91
CA ASN A 90 3.60 -7.01 4.76
C ASN A 90 5.02 -7.58 4.66
N LEU A 91 5.21 -8.49 3.72
CA LEU A 91 6.47 -9.25 3.60
C LEU A 91 7.67 -8.35 3.30
N VAL A 92 8.82 -8.66 3.89
CA VAL A 92 10.11 -8.13 3.41
C VAL A 92 10.43 -8.78 2.07
N ASP A 93 10.51 -10.09 2.03
CA ASP A 93 10.72 -10.90 0.83
C ASP A 93 9.47 -11.75 0.54
N PRO A 94 8.81 -11.59 -0.63
CA PRO A 94 7.67 -12.43 -1.01
C PRO A 94 7.96 -13.93 -0.95
N ALA A 95 9.20 -14.37 -1.19
CA ALA A 95 9.59 -15.76 -1.11
C ALA A 95 9.49 -16.34 0.31
N ALA A 96 9.52 -15.49 1.34
CA ALA A 96 9.39 -15.91 2.74
C ALA A 96 7.95 -16.25 3.15
N ALA A 97 6.95 -16.03 2.31
CA ALA A 97 5.54 -16.31 2.63
C ALA A 97 5.32 -17.73 3.12
N SER A 98 5.97 -18.73 2.51
CA SER A 98 5.86 -20.12 2.92
C SER A 98 6.37 -20.39 4.35
N THR A 99 7.40 -19.66 4.78
CA THR A 99 7.95 -19.74 6.14
C THR A 99 6.96 -19.15 7.15
N VAL A 100 6.37 -17.99 6.86
CA VAL A 100 5.35 -17.36 7.71
C VAL A 100 4.13 -18.28 7.83
N ILE A 101 3.64 -18.81 6.71
CA ILE A 101 2.50 -19.74 6.68
C ILE A 101 2.79 -21.00 7.50
N LYS A 102 3.99 -21.59 7.36
CA LYS A 102 4.35 -22.79 8.13
C LYS A 102 4.27 -22.53 9.64
N LYS A 103 4.77 -21.39 10.11
CA LYS A 103 4.72 -21.00 11.54
C LYS A 103 3.27 -20.78 11.99
N ALA A 104 2.50 -19.98 11.27
CA ALA A 104 1.12 -19.65 11.60
C ALA A 104 0.21 -20.90 11.62
N LYS A 105 0.43 -21.83 10.69
CA LYS A 105 -0.34 -23.09 10.59
C LYS A 105 -0.11 -24.03 11.77
N GLN A 106 1.01 -23.97 12.48
CA GLN A 106 1.30 -24.80 13.67
C GLN A 106 0.33 -24.47 14.82
N ASP A 107 -0.07 -23.21 14.93
CA ASP A 107 -0.95 -22.70 15.99
C ASP A 107 -2.36 -22.38 15.46
N ASP A 108 -2.67 -22.79 14.22
CA ASP A 108 -3.92 -22.52 13.50
C ASP A 108 -4.30 -21.03 13.43
N ILE A 109 -3.27 -20.16 13.32
CA ILE A 109 -3.45 -18.70 13.26
C ILE A 109 -3.66 -18.26 11.80
N PRO A 110 -4.75 -17.54 11.49
CA PRO A 110 -4.97 -16.98 10.15
C PRO A 110 -3.96 -15.87 9.82
N VAL A 111 -3.61 -15.80 8.53
CA VAL A 111 -2.65 -14.82 8.00
C VAL A 111 -3.28 -14.03 6.86
N VAL A 112 -3.25 -12.71 6.96
CA VAL A 112 -3.61 -11.77 5.90
C VAL A 112 -2.33 -11.12 5.39
N PHE A 113 -1.81 -11.56 4.27
CA PHE A 113 -0.72 -10.86 3.59
C PHE A 113 -1.26 -9.60 2.91
N PHE A 114 -0.43 -8.59 2.78
CA PHE A 114 -0.84 -7.36 2.09
C PHE A 114 0.31 -6.65 1.39
N ASN A 115 -0.02 -5.86 0.38
CA ASN A 115 0.86 -5.09 -0.50
C ASN A 115 1.80 -5.99 -1.32
N LYS A 116 2.87 -6.59 -0.76
CA LYS A 116 3.73 -7.53 -1.49
C LYS A 116 3.02 -8.88 -1.66
N ASP A 117 2.72 -9.24 -2.92
CA ASP A 117 1.96 -10.46 -3.24
C ASP A 117 2.79 -11.72 -2.92
N PRO A 118 2.31 -12.59 -2.02
CA PRO A 118 2.99 -13.82 -1.66
C PRO A 118 2.91 -14.92 -2.73
N GLY A 119 2.09 -14.70 -3.77
CA GLY A 119 1.83 -15.63 -4.84
C GLY A 119 0.73 -16.67 -4.53
N ALA A 120 0.04 -17.08 -5.59
CA ALA A 120 -1.10 -18.01 -5.48
C ALA A 120 -0.73 -19.35 -4.84
N LYS A 121 0.49 -19.86 -5.07
CA LYS A 121 0.97 -21.10 -4.46
C LYS A 121 1.06 -21.00 -2.93
N ALA A 122 1.55 -19.88 -2.41
CA ALA A 122 1.64 -19.65 -0.97
C ALA A 122 0.23 -19.56 -0.36
N ILE A 123 -0.64 -18.72 -0.92
CA ILE A 123 -2.04 -18.59 -0.47
C ILE A 123 -2.77 -19.94 -0.54
N GLY A 124 -2.54 -20.75 -1.58
CA GLY A 124 -3.14 -22.07 -1.75
C GLY A 124 -2.68 -23.13 -0.76
N SER A 125 -1.56 -22.92 -0.05
CA SER A 125 -0.96 -23.90 0.85
C SER A 125 -1.60 -23.98 2.25
N TYR A 126 -2.43 -22.98 2.60
CA TYR A 126 -3.11 -22.90 3.88
C TYR A 126 -4.49 -22.26 3.74
N ASP A 127 -5.55 -22.92 4.25
CA ASP A 127 -6.91 -22.45 4.07
C ASP A 127 -7.22 -21.14 4.81
N HIS A 128 -6.41 -20.80 5.81
CA HIS A 128 -6.51 -19.56 6.56
C HIS A 128 -5.47 -18.50 6.11
N ALA A 129 -4.89 -18.65 4.91
CA ALA A 129 -4.04 -17.63 4.29
C ALA A 129 -4.82 -16.79 3.27
N TYR A 130 -4.70 -15.48 3.38
CA TYR A 130 -5.40 -14.49 2.56
C TYR A 130 -4.42 -13.44 2.04
N TYR A 131 -4.80 -12.73 0.98
CA TYR A 131 -4.05 -11.59 0.49
C TYR A 131 -4.98 -10.40 0.22
N VAL A 132 -4.53 -9.21 0.60
CA VAL A 132 -5.14 -7.93 0.27
C VAL A 132 -4.12 -7.10 -0.51
N GLY A 133 -4.44 -6.74 -1.73
CA GLY A 133 -3.56 -5.93 -2.56
C GLY A 133 -4.18 -5.60 -3.91
N THR A 134 -3.33 -5.42 -4.89
CA THR A 134 -3.68 -4.93 -6.23
C THR A 134 -3.29 -5.96 -7.29
N ASP A 135 -3.64 -5.72 -8.55
CA ASP A 135 -3.00 -6.39 -9.69
C ASP A 135 -1.82 -5.53 -10.16
N PRO A 136 -0.57 -5.97 -9.95
CA PRO A 136 0.60 -5.18 -10.31
C PRO A 136 0.63 -4.73 -11.78
N LYS A 137 0.10 -5.56 -12.69
CA LYS A 137 0.05 -5.27 -14.12
C LYS A 137 -0.82 -4.04 -14.41
N GLU A 138 -1.96 -3.92 -13.74
CA GLU A 138 -2.92 -2.84 -13.94
C GLU A 138 -2.27 -1.46 -13.75
N SER A 139 -1.41 -1.29 -12.74
CA SER A 139 -0.76 -0.01 -12.48
C SER A 139 0.13 0.46 -13.62
N GLY A 140 0.91 -0.46 -14.21
CA GLY A 140 1.76 -0.15 -15.37
C GLY A 140 0.94 0.21 -16.62
N LEU A 141 -0.14 -0.52 -16.89
CA LEU A 141 -1.04 -0.23 -18.00
C LEU A 141 -1.69 1.16 -17.85
N ILE A 142 -2.20 1.48 -16.66
CA ILE A 142 -2.83 2.77 -16.37
C ILE A 142 -1.81 3.91 -16.47
N GLN A 143 -0.59 3.73 -15.95
CA GLN A 143 0.47 4.72 -16.08
C GLN A 143 0.80 4.96 -17.57
N GLY A 144 0.88 3.91 -18.37
CA GLY A 144 1.05 4.02 -19.83
C GLY A 144 -0.09 4.76 -20.51
N ASP A 145 -1.33 4.55 -20.09
CA ASP A 145 -2.51 5.28 -20.61
C ASP A 145 -2.44 6.78 -20.28
N LEU A 146 -2.07 7.14 -19.05
CA LEU A 146 -1.88 8.55 -18.65
C LEU A 146 -0.79 9.22 -19.48
N ILE A 147 0.35 8.55 -19.64
CA ILE A 147 1.46 9.07 -20.47
C ILE A 147 1.00 9.25 -21.91
N ALA A 148 0.37 8.23 -22.51
CA ALA A 148 -0.10 8.27 -23.90
C ALA A 148 -1.11 9.40 -24.13
N LYS A 149 -2.03 9.63 -23.19
CA LYS A 149 -3.00 10.73 -23.22
C LYS A 149 -2.31 12.08 -23.27
N GLN A 150 -1.34 12.30 -22.37
CA GLN A 150 -0.66 13.58 -22.25
C GLN A 150 0.34 13.82 -23.39
N TRP A 151 1.04 12.79 -23.84
CA TRP A 151 1.94 12.87 -25.00
C TRP A 151 1.21 13.35 -26.25
N LYS A 152 0.04 12.78 -26.51
CA LYS A 152 -0.80 13.19 -27.66
C LYS A 152 -1.37 14.61 -27.51
N ALA A 153 -1.66 15.03 -26.28
CA ALA A 153 -2.24 16.34 -26.01
C ALA A 153 -1.20 17.47 -25.96
N MET A 154 0.07 17.14 -25.71
CA MET A 154 1.14 18.13 -25.45
C MET A 154 2.35 17.90 -26.36
N PRO A 155 2.30 18.34 -27.65
CA PRO A 155 3.41 18.18 -28.60
C PRO A 155 4.74 18.78 -28.13
N ALA A 156 4.72 19.67 -27.14
CA ALA A 156 5.93 20.27 -26.56
C ALA A 156 6.76 19.28 -25.71
N PHE A 157 6.22 18.09 -25.42
CA PHE A 157 6.99 17.04 -24.75
C PHE A 157 8.00 16.35 -25.67
N ASP A 158 7.73 16.31 -26.97
CA ASP A 158 8.63 15.85 -28.02
C ASP A 158 9.64 16.98 -28.36
N LEU A 159 10.78 16.98 -27.67
CA LEU A 159 11.76 18.06 -27.73
C LEU A 159 12.52 18.07 -29.05
N ASN A 160 12.80 16.89 -29.59
CA ASN A 160 13.57 16.73 -30.84
C ASN A 160 12.66 16.54 -32.06
N LYS A 161 11.35 16.39 -31.88
CA LYS A 161 10.30 16.23 -32.92
C LYS A 161 10.47 14.97 -33.77
N ASP A 162 10.94 13.87 -33.15
CA ASP A 162 11.09 12.59 -33.84
C ASP A 162 9.89 11.65 -33.66
N GLY A 163 8.90 12.05 -32.84
CA GLY A 163 7.67 11.30 -32.58
C GLY A 163 7.84 10.14 -31.62
N LYS A 164 8.96 10.04 -30.91
CA LYS A 164 9.23 9.03 -29.89
C LYS A 164 9.35 9.68 -28.52
N ILE A 165 9.17 8.90 -27.48
CA ILE A 165 9.44 9.34 -26.10
C ILE A 165 10.83 8.87 -25.70
N GLN A 166 11.77 9.79 -25.53
CA GLN A 166 13.06 9.54 -24.91
C GLN A 166 12.90 9.62 -23.39
N TYR A 167 12.84 8.46 -22.76
CA TYR A 167 12.55 8.39 -21.34
C TYR A 167 13.70 7.85 -20.48
N VAL A 168 13.64 8.22 -19.21
CA VAL A 168 14.40 7.58 -18.13
C VAL A 168 13.42 6.94 -17.13
N LEU A 169 13.81 5.80 -16.54
CA LEU A 169 12.94 5.05 -15.65
C LEU A 169 13.58 4.76 -14.30
N LEU A 170 12.89 5.15 -13.24
CA LEU A 170 13.22 4.83 -11.86
C LEU A 170 12.46 3.57 -11.45
N LYS A 171 13.20 2.47 -11.31
CA LYS A 171 12.67 1.18 -10.89
C LYS A 171 12.68 1.06 -9.36
N GLY A 172 11.66 0.41 -8.81
CA GLY A 172 11.61 0.04 -7.38
C GLY A 172 12.59 -1.06 -7.01
N GLU A 173 12.30 -1.77 -5.94
CA GLU A 173 13.11 -2.89 -5.45
C GLU A 173 13.15 -4.03 -6.47
N PRO A 174 14.33 -4.50 -6.91
CA PRO A 174 14.44 -5.62 -7.83
C PRO A 174 13.78 -6.89 -7.30
N GLY A 175 13.05 -7.60 -8.17
CA GLY A 175 12.31 -8.80 -7.79
C GLY A 175 10.96 -8.54 -7.09
N HIS A 176 10.65 -7.29 -6.74
CA HIS A 176 9.34 -6.93 -6.24
C HIS A 176 8.29 -7.02 -7.37
N PRO A 177 7.18 -7.75 -7.19
CA PRO A 177 6.18 -7.94 -8.26
C PRO A 177 5.70 -6.62 -8.89
N ASP A 178 5.45 -5.59 -8.08
CA ASP A 178 5.02 -4.28 -8.57
C ASP A 178 6.12 -3.57 -9.36
N ALA A 179 7.38 -3.63 -8.91
CA ALA A 179 8.49 -3.00 -9.62
C ALA A 179 8.68 -3.61 -11.01
N GLU A 180 8.66 -4.93 -11.10
CA GLU A 180 8.80 -5.65 -12.37
C GLU A 180 7.61 -5.36 -13.30
N ALA A 181 6.39 -5.39 -12.77
CA ALA A 181 5.19 -5.14 -13.55
C ALA A 181 5.10 -3.68 -14.03
N ARG A 182 5.28 -2.70 -13.14
CA ARG A 182 5.24 -1.27 -13.50
C ARG A 182 6.30 -0.93 -14.55
N THR A 183 7.52 -1.44 -14.39
CA THR A 183 8.61 -1.23 -15.37
C THR A 183 8.27 -1.80 -16.74
N LYS A 184 7.69 -2.99 -16.79
CA LYS A 184 7.38 -3.70 -18.05
C LYS A 184 6.13 -3.12 -18.72
N TYR A 185 5.02 -3.08 -17.98
CA TYR A 185 3.71 -2.84 -18.59
C TYR A 185 3.46 -1.40 -18.97
N VAL A 186 4.16 -0.41 -18.38
CA VAL A 186 4.08 0.99 -18.85
C VAL A 186 4.57 1.11 -20.28
N ILE A 187 5.67 0.45 -20.62
CA ILE A 187 6.25 0.49 -21.97
C ILE A 187 5.44 -0.35 -22.96
N GLU A 188 4.98 -1.54 -22.52
CA GLU A 188 4.08 -2.35 -23.36
C GLU A 188 2.80 -1.60 -23.71
N GLN A 189 2.23 -0.85 -22.76
CA GLN A 189 1.02 -0.06 -23.01
C GLN A 189 1.26 1.11 -23.96
N LEU A 190 2.38 1.83 -23.84
CA LEU A 190 2.75 2.88 -24.78
C LEU A 190 2.89 2.33 -26.20
N ASN A 191 3.58 1.20 -26.35
CA ASN A 191 3.71 0.52 -27.64
C ASN A 191 2.33 0.07 -28.20
N ALA A 192 1.45 -0.47 -27.35
CA ALA A 192 0.09 -0.85 -27.73
C ALA A 192 -0.76 0.36 -28.19
N LYS A 193 -0.47 1.57 -27.68
CA LYS A 193 -1.10 2.83 -28.11
C LYS A 193 -0.45 3.44 -29.36
N GLY A 194 0.52 2.75 -29.97
CA GLY A 194 1.24 3.20 -31.17
C GLY A 194 2.29 4.28 -30.89
N ILE A 195 2.72 4.44 -29.65
CA ILE A 195 3.76 5.41 -29.26
C ILE A 195 5.09 4.68 -29.17
N GLN A 196 6.05 5.10 -29.99
CA GLN A 196 7.41 4.59 -29.94
C GLN A 196 8.15 5.19 -28.73
N THR A 197 9.01 4.39 -28.12
CA THR A 197 9.78 4.80 -26.95
C THR A 197 11.26 4.48 -27.11
N GLU A 198 12.11 5.30 -26.54
CA GLU A 198 13.55 5.07 -26.47
C GLU A 198 14.01 5.22 -25.02
N GLN A 199 14.50 4.12 -24.43
CA GLN A 199 15.03 4.14 -23.09
C GLN A 199 16.45 4.70 -23.07
N LEU A 200 16.63 5.89 -22.50
CA LEU A 200 17.96 6.48 -22.33
C LEU A 200 18.67 5.91 -21.09
N PHE A 201 17.96 5.84 -19.98
CA PHE A 201 18.48 5.29 -18.73
C PHE A 201 17.39 4.52 -17.96
N ILE A 202 17.83 3.53 -17.21
CA ILE A 202 17.05 2.85 -16.17
C ILE A 202 17.97 2.52 -15.00
N ASP A 203 17.51 2.77 -13.78
CA ASP A 203 18.21 2.33 -12.57
C ASP A 203 17.22 2.12 -11.44
N THR A 204 17.66 1.41 -10.38
CA THR A 204 16.82 1.19 -9.21
C THR A 204 17.01 2.29 -8.17
N GLY A 205 15.88 2.85 -7.72
CA GLY A 205 15.81 3.81 -6.62
C GLY A 205 15.26 3.20 -5.34
N MET A 206 15.01 1.89 -5.29
CA MET A 206 14.61 1.16 -4.08
C MET A 206 13.42 1.77 -3.33
N TRP A 207 12.46 2.38 -4.05
CA TRP A 207 11.31 3.13 -3.53
C TRP A 207 11.68 4.42 -2.77
N ASP A 208 12.96 4.78 -2.72
CA ASP A 208 13.54 5.85 -1.92
C ASP A 208 13.74 7.13 -2.72
N ALA A 209 13.31 8.28 -2.14
CA ALA A 209 13.39 9.58 -2.82
C ALA A 209 14.83 10.08 -2.97
N ALA A 210 15.69 9.87 -1.97
CA ALA A 210 17.07 10.34 -2.02
C ALA A 210 17.88 9.54 -3.05
N MET A 211 17.73 8.21 -3.06
CA MET A 211 18.35 7.37 -4.08
C MET A 211 17.89 7.72 -5.48
N ALA A 212 16.59 7.96 -5.67
CA ALA A 212 16.03 8.37 -6.95
C ALA A 212 16.58 9.73 -7.41
N LYS A 213 16.68 10.68 -6.48
CA LYS A 213 17.30 11.99 -6.74
C LYS A 213 18.73 11.83 -7.27
N ASP A 214 19.56 11.06 -6.58
CA ASP A 214 20.95 10.82 -6.97
C ASP A 214 21.07 10.22 -8.39
N LYS A 215 20.15 9.29 -8.74
CA LYS A 215 20.12 8.71 -10.09
C LYS A 215 19.77 9.76 -11.15
N VAL A 216 18.74 10.56 -10.91
CA VAL A 216 18.32 11.60 -11.84
C VAL A 216 19.35 12.71 -11.93
N ASP A 217 20.00 13.12 -10.85
CA ASP A 217 21.12 14.06 -10.86
C ASP A 217 22.27 13.57 -11.78
N ALA A 218 22.61 12.28 -11.68
CA ALA A 218 23.63 11.68 -12.54
C ALA A 218 23.20 11.68 -14.02
N TRP A 219 21.95 11.36 -14.34
CA TRP A 219 21.42 11.37 -15.71
C TRP A 219 21.39 12.77 -16.30
N LEU A 220 20.97 13.77 -15.51
CA LEU A 220 20.91 15.18 -15.91
C LEU A 220 22.30 15.84 -16.00
N SER A 221 23.34 15.20 -15.45
CA SER A 221 24.74 15.62 -15.61
C SER A 221 25.44 14.91 -16.77
N SER A 222 24.79 13.95 -17.43
CA SER A 222 25.37 13.18 -18.54
C SER A 222 25.31 13.92 -19.87
N SER A 223 26.01 13.40 -20.88
CA SER A 223 25.96 13.92 -22.28
C SER A 223 24.55 13.81 -22.89
N LYS A 224 23.70 12.91 -22.39
CA LYS A 224 22.31 12.69 -22.84
C LYS A 224 21.28 13.56 -22.13
N ALA A 225 21.67 14.43 -21.19
CA ALA A 225 20.78 15.24 -20.38
C ALA A 225 19.73 16.05 -21.17
N ASN A 226 20.08 16.49 -22.37
CA ASN A 226 19.20 17.28 -23.24
C ASN A 226 18.30 16.42 -24.14
N GLU A 227 18.52 15.09 -24.16
CA GLU A 227 17.69 14.15 -24.90
C GLU A 227 16.54 13.63 -24.02
N ILE A 228 16.60 13.80 -22.68
CA ILE A 228 15.59 13.30 -21.75
C ILE A 228 14.31 14.13 -21.89
N GLU A 229 13.22 13.48 -22.25
CA GLU A 229 11.91 14.11 -22.43
C GLU A 229 10.92 13.78 -21.34
N MET A 230 11.14 12.64 -20.64
CA MET A 230 10.18 12.15 -19.64
C MET A 230 10.86 11.32 -18.56
N ILE A 231 10.34 11.43 -17.34
CA ILE A 231 10.73 10.58 -16.21
C ILE A 231 9.55 9.70 -15.84
N ILE A 232 9.74 8.38 -15.93
CA ILE A 232 8.78 7.37 -15.50
C ILE A 232 9.26 6.80 -14.17
N SER A 233 8.45 6.90 -13.14
CA SER A 233 8.80 6.39 -11.82
C SER A 233 7.85 5.28 -11.39
N ASN A 234 8.40 4.20 -10.81
CA ASN A 234 7.60 3.10 -10.31
C ASN A 234 6.78 3.48 -9.07
N ASN A 235 7.14 4.55 -8.32
CA ASN A 235 6.31 5.09 -7.25
C ASN A 235 6.44 6.61 -7.11
N ASP A 236 5.58 7.20 -6.29
CA ASP A 236 5.57 8.64 -6.01
C ASP A 236 6.74 9.09 -5.15
N GLY A 237 7.23 8.26 -4.23
CA GLY A 237 8.40 8.60 -3.42
C GLY A 237 9.62 8.90 -4.28
N MET A 238 9.91 8.03 -5.25
CA MET A 238 10.99 8.26 -6.22
C MET A 238 10.69 9.41 -7.19
N ALA A 239 9.40 9.61 -7.56
CA ALA A 239 9.00 10.75 -8.40
C ALA A 239 9.25 12.10 -7.70
N LEU A 240 9.11 12.19 -6.38
CA LEU A 240 9.48 13.36 -5.57
C LEU A 240 10.98 13.62 -5.64
N GLY A 241 11.81 12.59 -5.49
CA GLY A 241 13.27 12.71 -5.66
C GLY A 241 13.66 13.17 -7.07
N ALA A 242 13.01 12.62 -8.09
CA ALA A 242 13.20 13.06 -9.48
C ALA A 242 12.82 14.53 -9.69
N LEU A 243 11.72 14.98 -9.10
CA LEU A 243 11.31 16.39 -9.17
C LEU A 243 12.33 17.31 -8.52
N GLU A 244 12.88 16.91 -7.38
CA GLU A 244 13.92 17.69 -6.69
C GLU A 244 15.17 17.82 -7.58
N ALA A 245 15.64 16.72 -8.16
CA ALA A 245 16.78 16.73 -9.09
C ALA A 245 16.51 17.60 -10.32
N THR A 246 15.36 17.48 -10.97
CA THR A 246 15.04 18.30 -12.15
C THR A 246 15.01 19.78 -11.83
N LYS A 247 14.48 20.18 -10.66
CA LYS A 247 14.49 21.56 -10.17
C LYS A 247 15.92 22.07 -9.94
N ALA A 248 16.78 21.26 -9.34
CA ALA A 248 18.18 21.63 -9.08
C ALA A 248 18.96 21.88 -10.39
N HIS A 249 18.63 21.14 -11.44
CA HIS A 249 19.21 21.32 -12.79
C HIS A 249 18.48 22.36 -13.65
N GLY A 250 17.47 23.06 -13.10
CA GLY A 250 16.68 24.04 -13.87
C GLY A 250 15.90 23.42 -15.03
N LYS A 251 15.63 22.11 -15.00
CA LYS A 251 14.86 21.37 -16.00
C LYS A 251 13.39 21.26 -15.60
N LYS A 252 12.51 21.27 -16.60
CA LYS A 252 11.09 21.03 -16.43
C LYS A 252 10.68 19.86 -17.31
N LEU A 253 10.67 18.66 -16.74
CA LEU A 253 10.31 17.42 -17.42
C LEU A 253 8.99 16.88 -16.88
N PRO A 254 8.13 16.29 -17.72
CA PRO A 254 6.96 15.55 -17.23
C PRO A 254 7.42 14.32 -16.42
N ILE A 255 6.88 14.19 -15.21
CA ILE A 255 7.18 13.10 -14.27
C ILE A 255 5.88 12.38 -13.98
N PHE A 256 5.89 11.06 -14.09
CA PHE A 256 4.76 10.20 -13.77
C PHE A 256 5.13 9.23 -12.65
N GLY A 257 4.26 9.13 -11.63
CA GLY A 257 4.44 8.25 -10.47
C GLY A 257 3.36 7.17 -10.35
N VAL A 258 3.35 6.51 -9.21
CA VAL A 258 2.31 5.60 -8.73
C VAL A 258 2.23 5.77 -7.22
N ASP A 259 1.07 5.76 -6.63
CA ASP A 259 0.57 5.70 -5.26
C ASP A 259 -0.48 6.78 -4.97
N ALA A 260 -0.47 7.91 -5.69
CA ALA A 260 -1.27 9.10 -5.43
C ALA A 260 -1.09 9.62 -3.99
N LEU A 261 0.16 9.77 -3.56
CA LEU A 261 0.48 10.37 -2.27
C LEU A 261 -0.12 11.79 -2.17
N PRO A 262 -0.63 12.19 -1.01
CA PRO A 262 -1.25 13.53 -0.84
C PRO A 262 -0.36 14.69 -1.32
N GLU A 263 0.94 14.61 -1.11
CA GLU A 263 1.91 15.59 -1.58
C GLU A 263 1.97 15.63 -3.12
N VAL A 264 2.01 14.46 -3.77
CA VAL A 264 2.07 14.36 -5.23
C VAL A 264 0.78 14.89 -5.86
N LEU A 265 -0.39 14.65 -5.27
CA LEU A 265 -1.64 15.26 -5.72
C LEU A 265 -1.58 16.79 -5.71
N GLN A 266 -0.96 17.41 -4.69
CA GLN A 266 -0.76 18.86 -4.66
C GLN A 266 0.24 19.34 -5.74
N LEU A 267 1.25 18.52 -6.07
CA LEU A 267 2.21 18.83 -7.13
C LEU A 267 1.59 18.67 -8.52
N ILE A 268 0.66 17.74 -8.72
CA ILE A 268 -0.13 17.64 -9.95
C ILE A 268 -1.01 18.89 -10.11
N LYS A 269 -1.63 19.38 -9.02
CA LYS A 269 -2.42 20.63 -9.03
C LYS A 269 -1.57 21.82 -9.49
N LYS A 270 -0.31 21.89 -9.07
CA LYS A 270 0.63 22.94 -9.44
C LYS A 270 1.23 22.74 -10.84
N GLY A 271 1.05 21.57 -11.46
CA GLY A 271 1.67 21.21 -12.74
C GLY A 271 3.17 20.91 -12.67
N GLU A 272 3.64 20.51 -11.50
CA GLU A 272 5.02 20.12 -11.24
C GLU A 272 5.26 18.61 -11.46
N ILE A 273 4.22 17.79 -11.21
CA ILE A 273 4.15 16.38 -11.61
C ILE A 273 3.00 16.23 -12.62
N ALA A 274 3.20 15.41 -13.63
CA ALA A 274 2.26 15.26 -14.73
C ALA A 274 1.08 14.35 -14.38
N GLY A 275 1.32 13.26 -13.63
CA GLY A 275 0.29 12.32 -13.21
C GLY A 275 0.81 11.24 -12.31
N THR A 276 -0.11 10.50 -11.71
CA THR A 276 0.17 9.34 -10.86
C THR A 276 -0.93 8.30 -11.02
N VAL A 277 -0.72 7.11 -10.49
CA VAL A 277 -1.74 6.06 -10.42
C VAL A 277 -2.08 5.82 -8.96
N LEU A 278 -3.33 6.01 -8.56
CA LEU A 278 -3.76 5.74 -7.19
C LEU A 278 -3.57 4.25 -6.87
N ASN A 279 -2.72 3.96 -5.93
CA ASN A 279 -2.63 2.73 -5.18
C ASN A 279 -3.43 2.96 -3.89
N ASP A 280 -4.66 2.46 -3.80
CA ASP A 280 -5.58 2.86 -2.74
C ASP A 280 -5.21 2.24 -1.38
N GLY A 281 -4.21 2.81 -0.73
CA GLY A 281 -3.74 2.40 0.59
C GLY A 281 -4.81 2.53 1.69
N VAL A 282 -5.78 3.43 1.51
CA VAL A 282 -6.90 3.60 2.46
C VAL A 282 -7.80 2.37 2.45
N ASN A 283 -8.26 1.97 1.27
CA ASN A 283 -9.11 0.78 1.14
C ASN A 283 -8.33 -0.51 1.42
N GLN A 284 -7.05 -0.59 1.04
CA GLN A 284 -6.21 -1.73 1.42
C GLN A 284 -6.06 -1.84 2.94
N GLY A 285 -5.71 -0.76 3.64
CA GLY A 285 -5.58 -0.76 5.10
C GLY A 285 -6.87 -1.17 5.83
N LYS A 286 -8.02 -0.65 5.37
CA LYS A 286 -9.34 -1.06 5.89
C LYS A 286 -9.60 -2.55 5.67
N ALA A 287 -9.37 -3.05 4.46
CA ALA A 287 -9.58 -4.47 4.16
C ALA A 287 -8.70 -5.37 5.04
N VAL A 288 -7.42 -5.03 5.21
CA VAL A 288 -6.48 -5.77 6.06
C VAL A 288 -7.02 -5.90 7.49
N VAL A 289 -7.44 -4.79 8.09
CA VAL A 289 -7.94 -4.81 9.48
C VAL A 289 -9.25 -5.56 9.60
N GLN A 290 -10.22 -5.30 8.70
CA GLN A 290 -11.52 -5.94 8.73
C GLN A 290 -11.44 -7.45 8.55
N LEU A 291 -10.63 -7.92 7.58
CA LEU A 291 -10.40 -9.35 7.39
C LEU A 291 -9.73 -9.97 8.61
N SER A 292 -8.65 -9.35 9.10
CA SER A 292 -7.92 -9.87 10.27
C SER A 292 -8.78 -9.91 11.52
N ALA A 293 -9.62 -8.90 11.75
CA ALA A 293 -10.55 -8.87 12.87
C ALA A 293 -11.63 -9.95 12.78
N ASN A 294 -12.21 -10.16 11.60
CA ASN A 294 -13.17 -11.24 11.39
C ASN A 294 -12.55 -12.61 11.68
N LEU A 295 -11.37 -12.86 11.09
CA LEU A 295 -10.65 -14.12 11.27
C LEU A 295 -10.23 -14.35 12.72
N ALA A 296 -9.77 -13.32 13.42
CA ALA A 296 -9.44 -13.39 14.85
C ALA A 296 -10.65 -13.78 15.73
N ASN A 297 -11.86 -13.48 15.26
CA ASN A 297 -13.13 -13.83 15.94
C ASN A 297 -13.77 -15.13 15.39
N GLY A 298 -13.07 -15.90 14.58
CA GLY A 298 -13.58 -17.15 13.99
C GLY A 298 -14.69 -16.95 12.95
N LYS A 299 -14.81 -15.74 12.38
CA LYS A 299 -15.79 -15.40 11.36
C LYS A 299 -15.22 -15.64 9.96
N ALA A 300 -16.11 -15.67 8.96
CA ALA A 300 -15.67 -15.63 7.56
C ALA A 300 -14.93 -14.32 7.28
N ALA A 301 -13.81 -14.38 6.54
CA ALA A 301 -12.89 -13.24 6.37
C ALA A 301 -13.58 -11.94 5.95
N THR A 302 -14.57 -12.01 5.07
CA THR A 302 -15.30 -10.83 4.55
C THR A 302 -16.68 -10.62 5.16
N GLU A 303 -17.03 -11.32 6.23
CA GLU A 303 -18.35 -11.21 6.87
C GLU A 303 -18.65 -9.75 7.27
N GLY A 304 -19.80 -9.24 6.85
CA GLY A 304 -20.24 -7.87 7.17
C GLY A 304 -19.42 -6.75 6.54
N THR A 305 -18.52 -7.07 5.60
CA THR A 305 -17.69 -6.09 4.88
C THR A 305 -18.19 -5.90 3.44
N LYS A 306 -17.65 -4.90 2.74
CA LYS A 306 -17.89 -4.69 1.30
C LYS A 306 -16.96 -5.50 0.40
N TRP A 307 -15.95 -6.17 0.98
CA TRP A 307 -14.87 -6.81 0.24
C TRP A 307 -15.33 -8.12 -0.39
N LYS A 308 -14.81 -8.41 -1.57
CA LYS A 308 -15.05 -9.68 -2.27
C LYS A 308 -13.76 -10.48 -2.32
N LEU A 309 -13.87 -11.78 -2.05
CA LEU A 309 -12.76 -12.71 -2.15
C LEU A 309 -12.85 -13.49 -3.46
N GLU A 310 -11.76 -13.47 -4.22
CA GLU A 310 -11.53 -14.40 -5.32
C GLU A 310 -10.27 -15.20 -4.99
N ASN A 311 -10.41 -16.52 -4.82
CA ASN A 311 -9.30 -17.41 -4.42
C ASN A 311 -8.54 -16.92 -3.17
N ARG A 312 -9.28 -16.43 -2.15
CA ARG A 312 -8.75 -15.84 -0.89
C ARG A 312 -7.97 -14.54 -1.07
N VAL A 313 -8.18 -13.85 -2.17
CA VAL A 313 -7.57 -12.55 -2.48
C VAL A 313 -8.64 -11.47 -2.56
N VAL A 314 -8.40 -10.34 -1.90
CA VAL A 314 -9.13 -9.09 -2.11
C VAL A 314 -8.28 -8.21 -3.02
N ARG A 315 -8.80 -7.89 -4.21
CA ARG A 315 -8.17 -6.96 -5.16
C ARG A 315 -8.76 -5.57 -5.01
N ILE A 316 -7.90 -4.58 -4.79
CA ILE A 316 -8.25 -3.17 -4.77
C ILE A 316 -7.78 -2.58 -6.11
N PRO A 317 -8.68 -2.00 -6.92
CA PRO A 317 -8.31 -1.51 -8.25
C PRO A 317 -7.41 -0.28 -8.17
N TYR A 318 -6.58 -0.12 -9.18
CA TYR A 318 -5.85 1.12 -9.43
C TYR A 318 -6.71 2.15 -10.17
N VAL A 319 -6.39 3.44 -10.02
CA VAL A 319 -7.04 4.54 -10.74
C VAL A 319 -6.00 5.54 -11.21
N GLY A 320 -6.01 5.88 -12.51
CA GLY A 320 -5.15 6.93 -13.04
C GLY A 320 -5.58 8.31 -12.57
N VAL A 321 -4.62 9.14 -12.17
CA VAL A 321 -4.87 10.50 -11.66
C VAL A 321 -4.00 11.51 -12.40
N ASP A 322 -4.66 12.46 -13.04
CA ASP A 322 -4.03 13.63 -13.67
C ASP A 322 -4.86 14.90 -13.37
N LYS A 323 -4.53 16.00 -14.00
CA LYS A 323 -5.26 17.28 -13.78
C LYS A 323 -6.75 17.20 -14.04
N ASP A 324 -7.21 16.33 -14.93
CA ASP A 324 -8.58 16.29 -15.38
C ASP A 324 -9.53 15.73 -14.32
N ASN A 325 -9.07 14.75 -13.52
CA ASN A 325 -9.87 14.12 -12.48
C ASN A 325 -9.33 14.36 -11.05
N LEU A 326 -8.30 15.17 -10.91
CA LEU A 326 -7.63 15.43 -9.63
C LEU A 326 -8.58 15.86 -8.51
N SER A 327 -9.65 16.62 -8.85
CA SER A 327 -10.61 17.10 -7.86
C SER A 327 -11.32 15.99 -7.07
N GLU A 328 -11.40 14.79 -7.61
CA GLU A 328 -12.01 13.63 -6.96
C GLU A 328 -11.12 13.07 -5.82
N PHE A 329 -9.82 13.35 -5.84
CA PHE A 329 -8.80 12.83 -4.93
C PHE A 329 -8.24 13.86 -3.95
N LEU A 330 -8.50 15.15 -4.18
CA LEU A 330 -8.14 16.23 -3.24
C LEU A 330 -9.20 16.31 -2.13
N LYS A 331 -8.80 15.99 -0.91
CA LYS A 331 -9.63 16.14 0.30
C LYS A 331 -9.24 17.39 1.06
#